data_e0438baa7235f8674ffe2c4ec3df844a
#
_entry.id   e0438baa7235f8674ffe2c4ec3df844a
#
_cell.length_a   1.000
_cell.length_b   1.000
_cell.length_c   1.000
_cell.angle_alpha   90.00
_cell.angle_beta   90.00
_cell.angle_gamma   90.00
#
_symmetry.space_group_name_H-M   'P 1'
#
loop_
_entity.id
_entity.type
_entity.pdbx_description
1 polymer ?
#
loop_
_entity_poly.entity_id
_entity_poly.type
_entity_poly.pdbx_seq_one_letter_code
_entity_poly.pdbx_strand_id
1 'polypeptide(L)'
;KAMAADLQQSIAIQKALDDTKGFLAVTFNYSGYPMVRVLRRHVQEGTFGELKQIQIEFHSDGFIQAPEKMHPQAWRLVDGAIPTILLDLAVHVQHLSEFITGQIPLSVNADFHHFSIFDGIVDDAYLWAKFEKGMRASYWVSKTALGHRNGLRVRLFGEQASAEWYQEEPERLHIYGKDSVRMTYDRGNCYFKEEVRERFKPGHPAGFVEAFANLYNDIADALVMFRKKGQFQSPYVFGWQHAHDGLVMLDAAVQSNKTETWVEIN
;
A
#
# COMPACT_ATOMS: atom_id res chain seq x y z
N LYS A 1 7.55 2.87 7.62
CA LYS A 1 6.66 3.55 6.69
C LYS A 1 5.78 4.52 7.50
N ALA A 2 5.33 5.63 7.05
CA ALA A 2 5.92 6.47 6.06
C ALA A 2 7.40 6.72 6.36
N MET A 3 8.18 7.14 5.37
CA MET A 3 9.60 7.41 5.57
C MET A 3 9.83 8.69 6.38
N ALA A 4 8.95 9.66 6.27
CA ALA A 4 8.99 10.96 6.91
C ALA A 4 7.57 11.47 7.19
N ALA A 5 7.42 12.50 8.02
CA ALA A 5 6.13 13.11 8.32
C ALA A 5 5.71 14.19 7.31
N ASP A 6 6.66 14.70 6.52
CA ASP A 6 6.44 15.71 5.48
C ASP A 6 7.53 15.67 4.39
N LEU A 7 7.34 16.47 3.33
CA LEU A 7 8.29 16.53 2.21
C LEU A 7 9.65 17.13 2.59
N GLN A 8 9.71 18.07 3.53
CA GLN A 8 10.98 18.68 3.93
C GLN A 8 11.87 17.65 4.64
N GLN A 9 11.30 16.85 5.53
CA GLN A 9 12.02 15.76 6.20
C GLN A 9 12.45 14.69 5.19
N SER A 10 11.63 14.38 4.19
CA SER A 10 12.00 13.47 3.12
C SER A 10 13.22 13.96 2.33
N ILE A 11 13.26 15.25 1.97
CA ILE A 11 14.41 15.87 1.30
C ILE A 11 15.66 15.85 2.18
N ALA A 12 15.51 16.08 3.49
CA ALA A 12 16.63 15.99 4.42
C ALA A 12 17.22 14.56 4.50
N ILE A 13 16.37 13.54 4.42
CA ILE A 13 16.79 12.13 4.34
C ILE A 13 17.56 11.88 3.03
N GLN A 14 17.07 12.40 1.89
CA GLN A 14 17.79 12.29 0.61
C GLN A 14 19.20 12.85 0.72
N LYS A 15 19.30 14.07 1.23
CA LYS A 15 20.61 14.73 1.41
C LYS A 15 21.57 13.90 2.26
N ALA A 16 21.07 13.35 3.37
CA ALA A 16 21.88 12.49 4.24
C ALA A 16 22.34 11.19 3.54
N LEU A 17 21.48 10.61 2.68
CA LEU A 17 21.83 9.44 1.86
C LEU A 17 22.92 9.78 0.84
N ASP A 18 22.81 10.92 0.17
CA ASP A 18 23.77 11.38 -0.83
C ASP A 18 25.14 11.66 -0.19
N ASP A 19 25.14 12.37 0.95
CA ASP A 19 26.34 12.73 1.70
C ASP A 19 27.09 11.50 2.24
N THR A 20 26.35 10.47 2.68
CA THR A 20 26.90 9.26 3.30
C THR A 20 27.05 8.09 2.33
N LYS A 21 26.50 8.18 1.13
CA LYS A 21 26.30 7.06 0.19
C LYS A 21 25.64 5.87 0.90
N GLY A 22 24.60 6.18 1.68
CA GLY A 22 23.94 5.24 2.58
C GLY A 22 22.98 4.30 1.88
N PHE A 23 22.59 3.22 2.56
CA PHE A 23 21.54 2.32 2.14
C PHE A 23 20.23 2.65 2.89
N LEU A 24 19.15 2.78 2.16
CA LEU A 24 17.80 2.94 2.72
C LEU A 24 16.86 1.91 2.12
N ALA A 25 16.09 1.23 2.98
CA ALA A 25 14.97 0.41 2.60
C ALA A 25 13.75 0.77 3.47
N VAL A 26 12.64 1.11 2.85
CA VAL A 26 11.39 1.44 3.54
C VAL A 26 10.50 0.21 3.61
N THR A 27 10.03 -0.12 4.81
CA THR A 27 9.31 -1.38 5.08
C THR A 27 7.84 -1.31 4.70
N PHE A 28 7.54 -1.44 3.42
CA PHE A 28 6.17 -1.60 2.89
C PHE A 28 5.76 -3.08 2.95
N ASN A 29 5.40 -3.56 4.13
CA ASN A 29 5.21 -4.97 4.42
C ASN A 29 4.11 -5.67 3.62
N TYR A 30 3.10 -4.94 3.13
CA TYR A 30 1.99 -5.55 2.38
C TYR A 30 2.42 -6.08 1.01
N SER A 31 3.46 -5.53 0.41
CA SER A 31 4.09 -6.12 -0.79
C SER A 31 4.85 -7.43 -0.51
N GLY A 32 5.01 -7.80 0.75
CA GLY A 32 5.60 -9.07 1.17
C GLY A 32 4.65 -10.26 1.16
N TYR A 33 3.32 -10.04 1.08
CA TYR A 33 2.35 -11.12 0.99
C TYR A 33 2.47 -11.88 -0.34
N PRO A 34 2.59 -13.22 -0.32
CA PRO A 34 2.73 -14.02 -1.53
C PRO A 34 1.63 -13.75 -2.56
N MET A 35 0.37 -13.73 -2.13
CA MET A 35 -0.76 -13.53 -3.06
C MET A 35 -0.82 -12.11 -3.65
N VAL A 36 -0.29 -11.09 -2.97
CA VAL A 36 -0.12 -9.74 -3.54
C VAL A 36 0.96 -9.75 -4.63
N ARG A 37 2.05 -10.49 -4.44
CA ARG A 37 3.10 -10.68 -5.47
C ARG A 37 2.56 -11.47 -6.67
N VAL A 38 1.80 -12.51 -6.42
CA VAL A 38 1.12 -13.29 -7.46
C VAL A 38 0.14 -12.41 -8.25
N LEU A 39 -0.63 -11.55 -7.58
CA LEU A 39 -1.51 -10.57 -8.25
C LEU A 39 -0.71 -9.63 -9.17
N ARG A 40 0.39 -9.06 -8.65
CA ARG A 40 1.30 -8.24 -9.47
C ARG A 40 1.82 -9.00 -10.68
N ARG A 41 2.20 -10.26 -10.51
CA ARG A 41 2.71 -11.10 -11.61
C ARG A 41 1.63 -11.34 -12.67
N HIS A 42 0.39 -11.59 -12.28
CA HIS A 42 -0.74 -11.68 -13.21
C HIS A 42 -0.96 -10.37 -13.99
N VAL A 43 -0.77 -9.20 -13.36
CA VAL A 43 -0.81 -7.91 -14.06
C VAL A 43 0.29 -7.83 -15.10
N GLN A 44 1.52 -8.19 -14.76
CA GLN A 44 2.68 -8.16 -15.65
C GLN A 44 2.54 -9.12 -16.85
N GLU A 45 1.92 -10.27 -16.64
CA GLU A 45 1.62 -11.25 -17.70
C GLU A 45 0.39 -10.87 -18.56
N GLY A 46 -0.26 -9.73 -18.28
CA GLY A 46 -1.39 -9.24 -19.06
C GLY A 46 -2.72 -9.97 -18.82
N THR A 47 -2.84 -10.76 -17.74
CA THR A 47 -4.07 -11.51 -17.42
C THR A 47 -5.33 -10.65 -17.42
N PHE A 48 -5.20 -9.39 -17.01
CA PHE A 48 -6.34 -8.47 -16.87
C PHE A 48 -6.62 -7.65 -18.13
N GLY A 49 -5.75 -7.70 -19.16
CA GLY A 49 -5.80 -6.75 -20.26
C GLY A 49 -5.48 -5.34 -19.81
N GLU A 50 -6.09 -4.33 -20.43
CA GLU A 50 -5.96 -2.94 -19.99
C GLU A 50 -6.63 -2.73 -18.62
N LEU A 51 -5.87 -2.21 -17.66
CA LEU A 51 -6.39 -1.92 -16.32
C LEU A 51 -7.32 -0.71 -16.36
N LYS A 52 -8.52 -0.86 -15.81
CA LYS A 52 -9.54 0.20 -15.78
C LYS A 52 -9.64 0.84 -14.40
N GLN A 53 -9.69 0.04 -13.34
CA GLN A 53 -9.87 0.53 -11.98
C GLN A 53 -9.09 -0.31 -10.97
N ILE A 54 -8.61 0.36 -9.90
CA ILE A 54 -8.17 -0.28 -8.67
C ILE A 54 -8.89 0.36 -7.49
N GLN A 55 -9.39 -0.45 -6.56
CA GLN A 55 -10.03 0.00 -5.33
C GLN A 55 -9.29 -0.65 -4.16
N ILE A 56 -8.84 0.18 -3.22
CA ILE A 56 -8.17 -0.30 -2.03
C ILE A 56 -8.82 0.35 -0.81
N GLU A 57 -9.24 -0.50 0.12
CA GLU A 57 -9.78 -0.11 1.41
C GLU A 57 -8.81 -0.53 2.51
N PHE A 58 -8.53 0.35 3.45
CA PHE A 58 -7.76 0.02 4.64
C PHE A 58 -8.40 0.67 5.86
N HIS A 59 -9.21 -0.10 6.56
CA HIS A 59 -10.05 0.42 7.62
C HIS A 59 -9.97 -0.42 8.91
N SER A 60 -10.24 0.24 10.01
CA SER A 60 -10.32 -0.36 11.35
C SER A 60 -11.30 0.41 12.22
N ASP A 61 -11.62 -0.13 13.39
CA ASP A 61 -12.53 0.48 14.36
C ASP A 61 -11.83 1.06 15.60
N GLY A 62 -10.51 1.23 15.52
CA GLY A 62 -9.69 1.60 16.67
C GLY A 62 -10.00 2.94 17.32
N PHE A 63 -10.77 3.83 16.64
CA PHE A 63 -11.14 5.16 17.16
C PHE A 63 -12.65 5.33 17.38
N ILE A 64 -13.45 4.27 17.21
CA ILE A 64 -14.91 4.29 17.41
C ILE A 64 -15.42 3.19 18.34
N GLN A 65 -14.53 2.42 18.94
CA GLN A 65 -14.85 1.45 19.96
C GLN A 65 -15.30 2.14 21.25
N ALA A 66 -15.85 1.36 22.20
CA ALA A 66 -16.14 1.86 23.54
C ALA A 66 -14.87 2.46 24.17
N PRO A 67 -14.96 3.62 24.85
CA PRO A 67 -13.79 4.38 25.33
C PRO A 67 -12.77 3.55 26.11
N GLU A 68 -13.23 2.59 26.93
CA GLU A 68 -12.38 1.70 27.70
C GLU A 68 -11.58 0.68 26.87
N LYS A 69 -11.91 0.54 25.58
CA LYS A 69 -11.22 -0.34 24.63
C LYS A 69 -10.27 0.43 23.72
N MET A 70 -10.33 1.76 23.72
CA MET A 70 -9.51 2.60 22.86
C MET A 70 -8.21 2.99 23.55
N HIS A 71 -7.11 2.46 23.09
CA HIS A 71 -5.76 2.76 23.59
C HIS A 71 -4.83 3.19 22.45
N PRO A 72 -5.14 4.29 21.73
CA PRO A 72 -4.31 4.74 20.63
C PRO A 72 -2.95 5.22 21.15
N GLN A 73 -1.92 4.96 20.37
CA GLN A 73 -0.60 5.53 20.63
C GLN A 73 -0.66 7.05 20.45
N ALA A 74 -0.01 7.82 21.35
CA ALA A 74 -0.11 9.28 21.39
C ALA A 74 0.18 9.97 20.05
N TRP A 75 1.15 9.48 19.28
CA TRP A 75 1.51 10.04 17.99
C TRP A 75 0.38 9.93 16.93
N ARG A 76 -0.57 9.01 17.10
CA ARG A 76 -1.73 8.86 16.23
C ARG A 76 -2.83 9.89 16.48
N LEU A 77 -2.71 10.64 17.56
CA LEU A 77 -3.65 11.68 17.97
C LEU A 77 -3.12 13.08 17.67
N VAL A 78 -2.09 13.20 16.85
CA VAL A 78 -1.48 14.48 16.49
C VAL A 78 -1.27 14.51 14.97
N ASP A 79 -2.02 15.37 14.31
CA ASP A 79 -1.81 15.62 12.88
C ASP A 79 -0.75 16.70 12.66
N GLY A 80 0.09 16.45 11.64
CA GLY A 80 1.06 17.40 11.12
C GLY A 80 0.61 18.04 9.80
N ALA A 81 1.58 18.43 8.97
CA ALA A 81 1.30 18.95 7.62
C ALA A 81 0.55 17.91 6.77
N ILE A 82 0.90 16.65 6.90
CA ILE A 82 0.14 15.51 6.37
C ILE A 82 -0.53 14.82 7.55
N PRO A 83 -1.87 14.63 7.54
CA PRO A 83 -2.57 13.93 8.60
C PRO A 83 -2.02 12.54 8.88
N THR A 84 -2.00 12.18 10.15
CA THR A 84 -1.39 10.92 10.61
C THR A 84 -2.04 9.69 10.03
N ILE A 85 -3.36 9.71 9.78
CA ILE A 85 -4.04 8.58 9.13
C ILE A 85 -3.51 8.34 7.71
N LEU A 86 -3.16 9.40 6.98
CA LEU A 86 -2.57 9.26 5.64
C LEU A 86 -1.18 8.63 5.73
N LEU A 87 -0.35 9.06 6.67
CA LEU A 87 0.99 8.51 6.91
C LEU A 87 0.96 7.07 7.46
N ASP A 88 -0.10 6.70 8.19
CA ASP A 88 -0.25 5.37 8.78
C ASP A 88 -0.93 4.36 7.83
N LEU A 89 -1.97 4.77 7.10
CA LEU A 89 -2.78 3.88 6.25
C LEU A 89 -2.69 4.20 4.76
N ALA A 90 -2.89 5.47 4.36
CA ALA A 90 -2.97 5.83 2.95
C ALA A 90 -1.64 5.59 2.20
N VAL A 91 -0.51 5.76 2.86
CA VAL A 91 0.81 5.43 2.31
C VAL A 91 0.92 3.96 1.86
N HIS A 92 0.20 3.05 2.52
CA HIS A 92 0.18 1.64 2.10
C HIS A 92 -0.70 1.41 0.88
N VAL A 93 -1.86 2.05 0.80
CA VAL A 93 -2.75 1.85 -0.35
C VAL A 93 -2.18 2.49 -1.61
N GLN A 94 -1.51 3.63 -1.48
CA GLN A 94 -0.75 4.26 -2.56
C GLN A 94 0.36 3.32 -3.04
N HIS A 95 1.23 2.86 -2.13
CA HIS A 95 2.31 1.92 -2.46
C HIS A 95 1.79 0.65 -3.14
N LEU A 96 0.73 0.03 -2.61
CA LEU A 96 0.17 -1.20 -3.19
C LEU A 96 -0.39 -0.98 -4.59
N SER A 97 -1.04 0.15 -4.87
CA SER A 97 -1.55 0.42 -6.21
C SER A 97 -0.42 0.53 -7.23
N GLU A 98 0.66 1.23 -6.93
CA GLU A 98 1.85 1.29 -7.79
C GLU A 98 2.54 -0.07 -7.90
N PHE A 99 2.74 -0.75 -6.76
CA PHE A 99 3.40 -2.06 -6.73
C PHE A 99 2.67 -3.09 -7.60
N ILE A 100 1.35 -3.16 -7.51
CA ILE A 100 0.54 -4.14 -8.23
C ILE A 100 0.44 -3.77 -9.71
N THR A 101 0.15 -2.51 -10.02
CA THR A 101 -0.19 -2.09 -11.38
C THR A 101 1.02 -1.66 -12.21
N GLY A 102 2.11 -1.26 -11.56
CA GLY A 102 3.26 -0.65 -12.23
C GLY A 102 2.96 0.70 -12.86
N GLN A 103 1.85 1.36 -12.49
CA GLN A 103 1.43 2.67 -13.00
C GLN A 103 1.61 3.74 -11.93
N ILE A 104 1.86 4.98 -12.34
CA ILE A 104 2.09 6.13 -11.48
C ILE A 104 0.83 7.00 -11.44
N PRO A 105 0.41 7.50 -10.27
CA PRO A 105 -0.70 8.44 -10.15
C PRO A 105 -0.28 9.82 -10.67
N LEU A 106 -1.17 10.47 -11.43
CA LEU A 106 -0.95 11.80 -12.04
C LEU A 106 -1.67 12.91 -11.29
N SER A 107 -2.83 12.63 -10.74
CA SER A 107 -3.60 13.61 -9.95
C SER A 107 -4.47 12.92 -8.93
N VAL A 108 -4.78 13.63 -7.86
CA VAL A 108 -5.58 13.16 -6.73
C VAL A 108 -6.69 14.15 -6.41
N ASN A 109 -7.84 13.60 -5.98
CA ASN A 109 -8.91 14.33 -5.29
C ASN A 109 -9.16 13.65 -3.95
N ALA A 110 -9.37 14.41 -2.90
CA ALA A 110 -9.49 13.89 -1.54
C ALA A 110 -10.57 14.58 -0.74
N ASP A 111 -11.17 13.84 0.19
CA ASP A 111 -12.16 14.28 1.14
C ASP A 111 -11.86 13.67 2.52
N PHE A 112 -11.57 14.53 3.51
CA PHE A 112 -11.12 14.13 4.84
C PHE A 112 -12.20 14.43 5.88
N HIS A 113 -12.41 13.48 6.78
CA HIS A 113 -13.41 13.55 7.82
C HIS A 113 -12.87 13.26 9.20
N HIS A 114 -13.64 13.65 10.19
CA HIS A 114 -13.43 13.36 11.59
C HIS A 114 -14.74 12.81 12.20
N PHE A 115 -14.72 11.59 12.72
CA PHE A 115 -15.89 10.90 13.28
C PHE A 115 -15.67 10.39 14.70
N SER A 116 -14.43 10.35 15.18
CA SER A 116 -14.10 9.84 16.52
C SER A 116 -14.29 10.90 17.60
N ILE A 117 -14.06 10.49 18.86
CA ILE A 117 -14.04 11.38 20.01
C ILE A 117 -12.71 12.13 20.19
N PHE A 118 -11.72 11.90 19.34
CA PHE A 118 -10.39 12.51 19.45
C PHE A 118 -10.31 13.77 18.61
N ASP A 119 -10.50 14.93 19.22
CA ASP A 119 -10.50 16.22 18.52
C ASP A 119 -9.20 16.53 17.78
N GLY A 120 -9.31 17.29 16.71
CA GLY A 120 -8.18 17.89 15.99
C GLY A 120 -7.39 16.94 15.08
N ILE A 121 -7.93 15.76 14.77
CA ILE A 121 -7.31 14.82 13.84
C ILE A 121 -8.25 14.44 12.70
N VAL A 122 -7.70 14.02 11.57
CA VAL A 122 -8.41 13.29 10.52
C VAL A 122 -8.37 11.81 10.84
N ASP A 123 -9.52 11.14 10.86
CA ASP A 123 -9.61 9.71 11.18
C ASP A 123 -10.36 8.87 10.13
N ASP A 124 -10.85 9.52 9.08
CA ASP A 124 -11.47 8.93 7.90
C ASP A 124 -11.09 9.75 6.66
N ALA A 125 -10.74 9.10 5.56
CA ALA A 125 -10.40 9.78 4.33
C ALA A 125 -10.73 8.96 3.09
N TYR A 126 -11.35 9.60 2.11
CA TYR A 126 -11.54 9.11 0.76
C TYR A 126 -10.59 9.82 -0.18
N LEU A 127 -9.93 9.05 -1.07
CA LEU A 127 -9.07 9.59 -2.11
C LEU A 127 -9.42 8.94 -3.46
N TRP A 128 -9.43 9.75 -4.50
CA TRP A 128 -9.55 9.30 -5.88
C TRP A 128 -8.30 9.71 -6.65
N ALA A 129 -7.73 8.81 -7.46
CA ALA A 129 -6.56 9.12 -8.26
C ALA A 129 -6.76 8.79 -9.74
N LYS A 130 -6.17 9.62 -10.59
CA LYS A 130 -6.02 9.36 -12.03
C LYS A 130 -4.60 8.89 -12.27
N PHE A 131 -4.47 7.80 -12.99
CA PHE A 131 -3.19 7.19 -13.31
C PHE A 131 -2.83 7.39 -14.77
N GLU A 132 -1.54 7.23 -15.09
CA GLU A 132 -1.09 7.01 -16.45
C GLU A 132 -1.98 5.97 -17.14
N LYS A 133 -2.06 6.00 -18.45
CA LYS A 133 -2.85 5.06 -19.25
C LYS A 133 -4.36 5.03 -18.93
N GLY A 134 -4.86 6.03 -18.20
CA GLY A 134 -6.30 6.20 -18.01
C GLY A 134 -6.95 5.42 -16.86
N MET A 135 -6.21 4.57 -16.13
CA MET A 135 -6.72 3.86 -14.95
C MET A 135 -7.22 4.85 -13.88
N ARG A 136 -8.23 4.45 -13.12
CA ARG A 136 -8.76 5.19 -11.96
C ARG A 136 -8.55 4.40 -10.69
N ALA A 137 -8.21 5.08 -9.61
CA ALA A 137 -8.16 4.49 -8.29
C ALA A 137 -9.17 5.14 -7.34
N SER A 138 -9.70 4.35 -6.43
CA SER A 138 -10.43 4.82 -5.25
C SER A 138 -9.83 4.19 -4.00
N TYR A 139 -9.56 5.02 -2.99
CA TYR A 139 -9.02 4.60 -1.72
C TYR A 139 -9.94 5.06 -0.59
N TRP A 140 -10.15 4.19 0.37
CA TRP A 140 -10.79 4.53 1.63
C TRP A 140 -9.89 4.07 2.78
N VAL A 141 -9.51 5.01 3.65
CA VAL A 141 -8.74 4.73 4.86
C VAL A 141 -9.49 5.27 6.06
N SER A 142 -9.69 4.43 7.09
CA SER A 142 -10.51 4.77 8.24
C SER A 142 -10.02 4.13 9.52
N LYS A 143 -10.16 4.86 10.63
CA LYS A 143 -10.02 4.34 12.00
C LYS A 143 -11.39 4.21 12.71
N THR A 144 -12.47 4.54 12.00
CA THR A 144 -13.84 4.64 12.55
C THR A 144 -14.83 3.67 11.89
N ALA A 145 -14.36 2.66 11.18
CA ALA A 145 -15.17 1.62 10.56
C ALA A 145 -15.53 0.52 11.58
N LEU A 146 -16.57 0.73 12.37
CA LEU A 146 -16.97 -0.16 13.46
C LEU A 146 -17.14 -1.63 13.01
N GLY A 147 -16.50 -2.54 13.75
CA GLY A 147 -16.54 -3.98 13.49
C GLY A 147 -15.43 -4.51 12.57
N HIS A 148 -14.57 -3.63 12.05
CA HIS A 148 -13.46 -4.01 11.18
C HIS A 148 -12.10 -3.92 11.89
N ARG A 149 -11.19 -4.85 11.55
CA ARG A 149 -9.87 -4.96 12.19
C ARG A 149 -8.78 -5.06 11.14
N ASN A 150 -8.15 -3.92 10.78
CA ASN A 150 -7.12 -3.86 9.73
C ASN A 150 -7.59 -4.49 8.41
N GLY A 151 -8.80 -4.13 7.97
CA GLY A 151 -9.48 -4.68 6.82
C GLY A 151 -8.90 -4.18 5.49
N LEU A 152 -7.60 -4.44 5.23
CA LEU A 152 -7.00 -4.11 3.95
C LEU A 152 -7.55 -5.04 2.86
N ARG A 153 -8.17 -4.43 1.85
CA ARG A 153 -8.75 -5.11 0.71
C ARG A 153 -8.29 -4.46 -0.58
N VAL A 154 -7.92 -5.27 -1.55
CA VAL A 154 -7.56 -4.84 -2.91
C VAL A 154 -8.53 -5.45 -3.91
N ARG A 155 -9.13 -4.61 -4.76
CA ARG A 155 -9.93 -5.04 -5.92
C ARG A 155 -9.35 -4.39 -7.18
N LEU A 156 -9.05 -5.20 -8.19
CA LEU A 156 -8.50 -4.77 -9.46
C LEU A 156 -9.45 -5.17 -10.60
N PHE A 157 -9.76 -4.22 -11.47
CA PHE A 157 -10.67 -4.42 -12.60
C PHE A 157 -9.95 -4.08 -13.90
N GLY A 158 -9.81 -5.07 -14.76
CA GLY A 158 -9.27 -4.92 -16.10
C GLY A 158 -10.31 -5.25 -17.18
N GLU A 159 -9.89 -5.14 -18.42
CA GLU A 159 -10.76 -5.40 -19.58
C GLU A 159 -11.08 -6.89 -19.75
N GLN A 160 -10.17 -7.79 -19.36
CA GLN A 160 -10.30 -9.24 -19.56
C GLN A 160 -10.68 -9.99 -18.29
N ALA A 161 -10.30 -9.49 -17.12
CA ALA A 161 -10.54 -10.12 -15.83
C ALA A 161 -10.54 -9.08 -14.71
N SER A 162 -10.98 -9.50 -13.53
CA SER A 162 -10.82 -8.76 -12.28
C SER A 162 -10.23 -9.65 -11.19
N ALA A 163 -9.70 -9.02 -10.13
CA ALA A 163 -9.14 -9.74 -8.99
C ALA A 163 -9.54 -9.11 -7.67
N GLU A 164 -9.49 -9.94 -6.63
CA GLU A 164 -9.76 -9.53 -5.27
C GLU A 164 -8.83 -10.26 -4.30
N TRP A 165 -8.24 -9.50 -3.36
CA TRP A 165 -7.41 -9.99 -2.28
C TRP A 165 -7.78 -9.31 -0.96
N TYR A 166 -7.78 -10.08 0.12
CA TYR A 166 -8.09 -9.67 1.48
C TYR A 166 -6.95 -9.99 2.43
N GLN A 167 -6.54 -9.04 3.26
CA GLN A 167 -5.54 -9.28 4.29
C GLN A 167 -6.02 -10.27 5.36
N GLU A 168 -7.31 -10.30 5.67
CA GLU A 168 -7.88 -11.23 6.67
C GLU A 168 -7.91 -12.69 6.16
N GLU A 169 -7.85 -12.89 4.81
CA GLU A 169 -7.65 -14.19 4.16
C GLU A 169 -6.43 -14.15 3.24
N PRO A 170 -5.22 -13.88 3.75
CA PRO A 170 -4.08 -13.43 2.95
C PRO A 170 -3.54 -14.48 2.00
N GLU A 171 -3.87 -15.74 2.22
CA GLU A 171 -3.43 -16.85 1.37
C GLU A 171 -4.32 -17.09 0.15
N ARG A 172 -5.36 -16.29 -0.05
CA ARG A 172 -6.29 -16.44 -1.18
C ARG A 172 -6.28 -15.23 -2.09
N LEU A 173 -6.12 -15.48 -3.38
CA LEU A 173 -6.33 -14.51 -4.44
C LEU A 173 -7.46 -15.01 -5.34
N HIS A 174 -8.52 -14.23 -5.47
CA HIS A 174 -9.62 -14.54 -6.37
C HIS A 174 -9.45 -13.79 -7.70
N ILE A 175 -9.55 -14.51 -8.81
CA ILE A 175 -9.56 -13.93 -10.16
C ILE A 175 -10.86 -14.35 -10.85
N TYR A 176 -11.52 -13.38 -11.47
CA TYR A 176 -12.80 -13.55 -12.16
C TYR A 176 -12.59 -13.27 -13.64
N GLY A 177 -12.77 -14.28 -14.49
CA GLY A 177 -12.71 -14.16 -15.94
C GLY A 177 -14.02 -13.64 -16.56
N LYS A 178 -13.99 -13.33 -17.85
CA LYS A 178 -15.18 -12.91 -18.63
C LYS A 178 -16.28 -13.96 -18.72
N ASP A 179 -15.91 -15.22 -18.57
CA ASP A 179 -16.83 -16.37 -18.53
C ASP A 179 -17.54 -16.53 -17.18
N SER A 180 -17.39 -15.56 -16.28
CA SER A 180 -17.90 -15.58 -14.90
C SER A 180 -17.34 -16.71 -14.02
N VAL A 181 -16.29 -17.39 -14.47
CA VAL A 181 -15.59 -18.39 -13.67
C VAL A 181 -14.70 -17.68 -12.65
N ARG A 182 -14.86 -18.03 -11.38
CA ARG A 182 -13.97 -17.62 -10.31
C ARG A 182 -12.90 -18.66 -10.10
N MET A 183 -11.65 -18.28 -10.29
CA MET A 183 -10.49 -19.06 -9.87
C MET A 183 -9.96 -18.53 -8.54
N THR A 184 -9.66 -19.43 -7.62
CA THR A 184 -9.03 -19.09 -6.34
C THR A 184 -7.62 -19.66 -6.34
N TYR A 185 -6.64 -18.77 -6.27
CA TYR A 185 -5.22 -19.10 -6.13
C TYR A 185 -4.81 -19.08 -4.68
N ASP A 186 -3.94 -20.01 -4.32
CA ASP A 186 -3.20 -20.06 -3.07
C ASP A 186 -1.75 -20.48 -3.32
N ARG A 187 -0.95 -20.64 -2.29
CA ARG A 187 0.46 -21.07 -2.42
C ARG A 187 0.61 -22.46 -3.03
N GLY A 188 -0.40 -23.31 -2.95
CA GLY A 188 -0.37 -24.68 -3.47
C GLY A 188 -0.62 -24.78 -4.97
N ASN A 189 -1.51 -23.92 -5.51
CA ASN A 189 -1.99 -24.00 -6.89
C ASN A 189 -1.56 -22.84 -7.79
N CYS A 190 -0.85 -21.81 -7.29
CA CYS A 190 -0.38 -20.72 -8.14
C CYS A 190 0.76 -21.15 -9.07
N TYR A 191 0.80 -20.57 -10.27
CA TYR A 191 1.83 -20.86 -11.28
C TYR A 191 3.17 -20.16 -11.01
N PHE A 192 3.16 -19.05 -10.26
CA PHE A 192 4.31 -18.18 -9.99
C PHE A 192 4.99 -18.58 -8.68
N LYS A 193 5.61 -19.75 -8.66
CA LYS A 193 6.21 -20.33 -7.45
C LYS A 193 7.35 -19.50 -6.86
N GLU A 194 8.07 -18.77 -7.69
CA GLU A 194 9.13 -17.82 -7.29
C GLU A 194 8.60 -16.68 -6.40
N GLU A 195 7.33 -16.31 -6.55
CA GLU A 195 6.70 -15.24 -5.75
C GLU A 195 6.28 -15.71 -4.34
N VAL A 196 6.18 -17.02 -4.15
CA VAL A 196 5.56 -17.60 -2.95
C VAL A 196 6.52 -17.71 -1.78
N ARG A 197 7.82 -17.97 -2.00
CA ARG A 197 8.84 -18.20 -0.96
C ARG A 197 8.34 -19.15 0.13
N GLU A 198 8.05 -20.40 -0.24
CA GLU A 198 7.51 -21.42 0.67
C GLU A 198 8.49 -21.73 1.81
N ARG A 199 8.07 -21.53 3.05
CA ARG A 199 8.76 -21.94 4.28
C ARG A 199 8.16 -23.22 4.87
N PHE A 200 6.91 -23.50 4.56
CA PHE A 200 6.16 -24.67 5.01
C PHE A 200 5.04 -24.99 3.99
N LYS A 201 4.52 -26.21 4.06
CA LYS A 201 3.56 -26.73 3.09
C LYS A 201 2.30 -25.87 3.03
N PRO A 202 1.70 -25.68 1.83
CA PRO A 202 0.36 -25.12 1.69
C PRO A 202 -0.65 -25.81 2.59
N GLY A 203 -1.62 -25.05 3.12
CA GLY A 203 -2.58 -25.55 4.12
C GLY A 203 -2.20 -25.21 5.57
N HIS A 204 -0.94 -24.91 5.86
CA HIS A 204 -0.58 -24.24 7.11
C HIS A 204 -0.74 -22.73 6.95
N PRO A 205 -1.41 -22.02 7.87
CA PRO A 205 -1.66 -20.59 7.74
C PRO A 205 -0.37 -19.79 7.63
N ALA A 206 -0.31 -18.86 6.67
CA ALA A 206 0.70 -17.83 6.55
C ALA A 206 0.03 -16.45 6.54
N GLY A 207 0.72 -15.43 7.02
CA GLY A 207 0.11 -14.12 7.12
C GLY A 207 1.11 -12.99 7.32
N PHE A 208 0.80 -12.12 8.28
CA PHE A 208 1.52 -10.87 8.52
C PHE A 208 3.01 -11.07 8.85
N VAL A 209 3.34 -12.06 9.66
CA VAL A 209 4.74 -12.36 10.03
C VAL A 209 5.54 -12.83 8.83
N GLU A 210 4.96 -13.70 7.98
CA GLU A 210 5.59 -14.19 6.75
C GLU A 210 5.79 -13.08 5.73
N ALA A 211 4.86 -12.14 5.63
CA ALA A 211 5.01 -10.97 4.77
C ALA A 211 6.22 -10.12 5.18
N PHE A 212 6.41 -9.86 6.48
CA PHE A 212 7.60 -9.20 7.00
C PHE A 212 8.87 -10.04 6.76
N ALA A 213 8.82 -11.34 6.98
CA ALA A 213 9.96 -12.21 6.75
C ALA A 213 10.40 -12.21 5.27
N ASN A 214 9.44 -12.17 4.33
CA ASN A 214 9.73 -12.02 2.91
C ASN A 214 10.42 -10.68 2.63
N LEU A 215 9.86 -9.59 3.15
CA LEU A 215 10.43 -8.25 2.97
C LEU A 215 11.85 -8.15 3.53
N TYR A 216 12.10 -8.66 4.74
CA TYR A 216 13.44 -8.61 5.34
C TYR A 216 14.47 -9.48 4.60
N ASN A 217 14.05 -10.60 4.02
CA ASN A 217 14.93 -11.38 3.15
C ASN A 217 15.28 -10.58 1.88
N ASP A 218 14.31 -9.92 1.26
CA ASP A 218 14.57 -9.08 0.09
C ASP A 218 15.51 -7.91 0.42
N ILE A 219 15.31 -7.28 1.59
CA ILE A 219 16.19 -6.20 2.08
C ILE A 219 17.61 -6.73 2.35
N ALA A 220 17.75 -7.91 2.95
CA ALA A 220 19.06 -8.52 3.19
C ALA A 220 19.81 -8.80 1.87
N ASP A 221 19.12 -9.35 0.87
CA ASP A 221 19.69 -9.59 -0.46
C ASP A 221 20.10 -8.26 -1.14
N ALA A 222 19.24 -7.24 -1.07
CA ALA A 222 19.55 -5.91 -1.60
C ALA A 222 20.73 -5.26 -0.87
N LEU A 223 20.83 -5.39 0.45
CA LEU A 223 21.95 -4.86 1.24
C LEU A 223 23.28 -5.57 0.87
N VAL A 224 23.25 -6.87 0.68
CA VAL A 224 24.44 -7.62 0.21
C VAL A 224 24.88 -7.12 -1.17
N MET A 225 23.94 -6.90 -2.08
CA MET A 225 24.22 -6.35 -3.40
C MET A 225 24.79 -4.93 -3.31
N PHE A 226 24.17 -4.07 -2.49
CA PHE A 226 24.62 -2.69 -2.27
C PHE A 226 26.06 -2.65 -1.71
N ARG A 227 26.37 -3.47 -0.74
CA ARG A 227 27.75 -3.57 -0.18
C ARG A 227 28.80 -3.97 -1.20
N LYS A 228 28.42 -4.78 -2.21
CA LYS A 228 29.34 -5.24 -3.25
C LYS A 228 29.49 -4.26 -4.41
N LYS A 229 28.42 -3.54 -4.76
CA LYS A 229 28.35 -2.74 -6.01
C LYS A 229 28.08 -1.24 -5.78
N GLY A 230 27.83 -0.80 -4.54
CA GLY A 230 27.42 0.56 -4.22
C GLY A 230 25.97 0.91 -4.66
N GLN A 231 25.25 -0.05 -5.22
CA GLN A 231 23.87 0.08 -5.66
C GLN A 231 23.16 -1.27 -5.58
N PHE A 232 21.83 -1.23 -5.56
CA PHE A 232 21.01 -2.44 -5.63
C PHE A 232 19.85 -2.23 -6.60
N GLN A 233 19.30 -3.33 -7.10
CA GLN A 233 18.07 -3.38 -7.87
C GLN A 233 17.24 -4.54 -7.35
N SER A 234 16.02 -4.25 -6.96
CA SER A 234 15.06 -5.24 -6.48
C SER A 234 13.64 -4.79 -6.77
N PRO A 235 12.76 -5.64 -7.27
CA PRO A 235 11.35 -5.31 -7.47
C PRO A 235 10.55 -5.29 -6.16
N TYR A 236 11.17 -5.62 -5.02
CA TYR A 236 10.53 -5.77 -3.71
C TYR A 236 11.13 -4.88 -2.62
N VAL A 237 12.21 -4.14 -2.92
CA VAL A 237 12.87 -3.25 -1.96
C VAL A 237 12.76 -1.82 -2.45
N PHE A 238 12.15 -0.98 -1.63
CA PHE A 238 11.79 0.40 -1.97
C PHE A 238 12.69 1.35 -1.20
N GLY A 239 13.40 2.18 -1.94
CA GLY A 239 14.29 3.21 -1.40
C GLY A 239 13.59 4.56 -1.24
N TRP A 240 14.42 5.61 -1.19
CA TRP A 240 13.97 6.99 -0.98
C TRP A 240 12.97 7.44 -2.05
N GLN A 241 13.28 7.28 -3.33
CA GLN A 241 12.46 7.81 -4.42
C GLN A 241 11.00 7.36 -4.31
N HIS A 242 10.80 6.05 -4.23
CA HIS A 242 9.45 5.48 -4.14
C HIS A 242 8.67 5.96 -2.89
N ALA A 243 9.37 6.07 -1.75
CA ALA A 243 8.74 6.56 -0.52
C ALA A 243 8.47 8.08 -0.55
N HIS A 244 9.30 8.85 -1.25
CA HIS A 244 9.10 10.27 -1.48
C HIS A 244 7.88 10.51 -2.40
N ASP A 245 7.79 9.79 -3.52
CA ASP A 245 6.67 9.89 -4.46
C ASP A 245 5.33 9.63 -3.76
N GLY A 246 5.31 8.64 -2.86
CA GLY A 246 4.16 8.40 -1.98
C GLY A 246 3.80 9.62 -1.12
N LEU A 247 4.79 10.28 -0.51
CA LEU A 247 4.56 11.49 0.30
C LEU A 247 4.09 12.67 -0.57
N VAL A 248 4.60 12.81 -1.80
CA VAL A 248 4.15 13.84 -2.76
C VAL A 248 2.65 13.66 -3.06
N MET A 249 2.20 12.43 -3.32
CA MET A 249 0.78 12.16 -3.50
C MET A 249 -0.05 12.49 -2.26
N LEU A 250 0.43 12.17 -1.05
CA LEU A 250 -0.30 12.48 0.19
C LEU A 250 -0.36 13.99 0.46
N ASP A 251 0.69 14.74 0.16
CA ASP A 251 0.68 16.20 0.25
C ASP A 251 -0.29 16.82 -0.76
N ALA A 252 -0.29 16.33 -2.00
CA ALA A 252 -1.28 16.72 -3.01
C ALA A 252 -2.72 16.42 -2.57
N ALA A 253 -2.95 15.30 -1.86
CA ALA A 253 -4.25 14.99 -1.28
C ALA A 253 -4.66 15.99 -0.20
N VAL A 254 -3.73 16.45 0.64
CA VAL A 254 -3.99 17.54 1.61
C VAL A 254 -4.38 18.84 0.91
N GLN A 255 -3.70 19.20 -0.17
CA GLN A 255 -4.04 20.38 -0.95
C GLN A 255 -5.41 20.21 -1.62
N SER A 256 -5.70 19.03 -2.16
CA SER A 256 -6.98 18.71 -2.77
C SER A 256 -8.15 18.84 -1.78
N ASN A 257 -8.00 18.31 -0.58
CA ASN A 257 -9.03 18.45 0.46
C ASN A 257 -9.29 19.91 0.85
N LYS A 258 -8.24 20.74 0.90
CA LYS A 258 -8.38 22.20 1.23
C LYS A 258 -9.07 22.99 0.12
N THR A 259 -8.84 22.61 -1.13
CA THR A 259 -9.33 23.37 -2.29
C THR A 259 -10.59 22.75 -2.91
N GLU A 260 -10.98 21.56 -2.46
CA GLU A 260 -12.11 20.77 -3.01
C GLU A 260 -11.96 20.48 -4.53
N THR A 261 -10.72 20.39 -5.02
CA THR A 261 -10.41 20.22 -6.44
C THR A 261 -9.41 19.09 -6.67
N TRP A 262 -9.32 18.63 -7.92
CA TRP A 262 -8.24 17.76 -8.36
C TRP A 262 -6.89 18.50 -8.32
N VAL A 263 -5.88 17.89 -7.74
CA VAL A 263 -4.50 18.42 -7.66
C VAL A 263 -3.57 17.48 -8.41
N GLU A 264 -2.71 18.05 -9.27
CA GLU A 264 -1.67 17.30 -9.98
C GLU A 264 -0.55 16.88 -9.02
N ILE A 265 -0.02 15.68 -9.23
CA ILE A 265 1.09 15.11 -8.46
C ILE A 265 2.39 15.41 -9.22
N ASN A 266 3.18 16.37 -8.71
CA ASN A 266 4.39 16.88 -9.39
C ASN A 266 5.66 16.50 -8.60
#